data_86f58a01a36cbc6b640daab9d5a6a0cc
#
_entry.id   86f58a01a36cbc6b640daab9d5a6a0cc
#
_cell.length_a   1.000
_cell.length_b   1.000
_cell.length_c   1.000
_cell.angle_alpha   90.00
_cell.angle_beta   90.00
_cell.angle_gamma   90.00
#
_symmetry.space_group_name_H-M   'P 1'
#
loop_
_entity.id
_entity.type
_entity.pdbx_description
1 polymer ?
#
loop_
_entity_poly.entity_id
_entity_poly.type
_entity_poly.pdbx_seq_one_letter_code
_entity_poly.pdbx_strand_id
1 'polypeptide(L)'
;SFVLARKKLWQRESFASSVYLDLHSYHKAQHATGFSPFTQSVQPAFALDEALSELQDQGGWQQRGESYRTRANKIAATLNTLAVKTLLPSAEYSCVLWTWVLPEGWTYERLHDVLKQQGFVIYAGQGELASSVFRIAHMGDIDMDIERLCSALAECFS
;
A
#
# COMPACT_ATOMS: atom_id res chain seq x y z
N SER A 1 11.39 11.69 -3.39
CA SER A 1 11.94 10.39 -2.98
C SER A 1 13.27 10.55 -2.27
N PHE A 2 13.66 9.60 -1.44
CA PHE A 2 14.96 9.53 -0.78
C PHE A 2 15.58 8.14 -1.00
N VAL A 3 16.90 8.03 -0.81
CA VAL A 3 17.63 6.79 -0.99
C VAL A 3 18.41 6.45 0.27
N LEU A 4 18.22 5.22 0.75
CA LEU A 4 19.00 4.66 1.85
C LEU A 4 20.11 3.77 1.27
N ALA A 5 21.36 4.08 1.60
CA ALA A 5 22.50 3.32 1.12
C ALA A 5 23.47 2.97 2.24
N ARG A 6 24.09 1.79 2.15
CA ARG A 6 25.16 1.40 3.10
C ARG A 6 26.37 2.30 2.91
N LYS A 7 26.96 2.78 4.00
CA LYS A 7 28.15 3.68 3.98
C LYS A 7 29.27 3.21 3.06
N LYS A 8 29.55 1.90 2.98
CA LYS A 8 30.57 1.33 2.12
C LYS A 8 30.36 1.56 0.62
N LEU A 9 29.12 1.84 0.19
CA LEU A 9 28.83 2.12 -1.22
C LEU A 9 29.37 3.46 -1.67
N TRP A 10 29.47 4.44 -0.79
CA TRP A 10 29.99 5.78 -1.07
C TRP A 10 31.51 5.83 -1.24
N GLN A 11 32.21 4.73 -0.90
CA GLN A 11 33.65 4.59 -1.10
C GLN A 11 34.02 4.10 -2.51
N ARG A 12 33.01 3.70 -3.31
CA ARG A 12 33.21 3.25 -4.69
C ARG A 12 33.20 4.45 -5.63
N GLU A 13 33.85 4.31 -6.79
CA GLU A 13 33.72 5.29 -7.85
C GLU A 13 32.31 5.29 -8.44
N SER A 14 31.83 6.46 -8.86
CA SER A 14 30.58 6.57 -9.58
C SER A 14 30.75 6.08 -11.01
N PHE A 15 29.82 5.22 -11.44
CA PHE A 15 29.70 4.77 -12.83
C PHE A 15 28.48 5.38 -13.51
N ALA A 16 27.85 6.39 -12.90
CA ALA A 16 26.65 7.02 -13.43
C ALA A 16 26.97 7.76 -14.74
N SER A 17 26.22 7.44 -15.79
CA SER A 17 26.24 8.15 -17.06
C SER A 17 25.35 9.41 -17.05
N SER A 18 24.58 9.60 -16.01
CA SER A 18 23.65 10.73 -15.84
C SER A 18 24.18 11.68 -14.78
N VAL A 19 24.18 12.96 -15.08
CA VAL A 19 24.54 14.02 -14.12
C VAL A 19 23.47 14.16 -13.03
N TYR A 20 22.18 14.15 -13.42
CA TYR A 20 21.08 14.38 -12.49
C TYR A 20 20.75 13.17 -11.61
N LEU A 21 21.00 11.96 -12.07
CA LEU A 21 20.71 10.73 -11.31
C LEU A 21 21.96 10.13 -10.63
N ASP A 22 23.07 10.83 -10.64
CA ASP A 22 24.29 10.38 -9.95
C ASP A 22 24.19 10.63 -8.43
N LEU A 23 23.72 9.64 -7.70
CA LEU A 23 23.60 9.70 -6.24
C LEU A 23 24.94 9.90 -5.53
N HIS A 24 26.07 9.52 -6.16
CA HIS A 24 27.39 9.74 -5.57
C HIS A 24 27.73 11.23 -5.53
N SER A 25 27.45 11.96 -6.61
CA SER A 25 27.59 13.41 -6.67
C SER A 25 26.69 14.12 -5.65
N TYR A 26 25.44 13.66 -5.45
CA TYR A 26 24.56 14.18 -4.40
C TYR A 26 25.16 13.98 -3.01
N HIS A 27 25.61 12.76 -2.70
CA HIS A 27 26.20 12.44 -1.41
C HIS A 27 27.45 13.29 -1.14
N LYS A 28 28.34 13.44 -2.14
CA LYS A 28 29.56 14.25 -2.04
C LYS A 28 29.24 15.74 -1.79
N ALA A 29 28.29 16.31 -2.53
CA ALA A 29 27.89 17.70 -2.37
C ALA A 29 27.28 17.96 -1.00
N GLN A 30 26.36 17.11 -0.54
CA GLN A 30 25.74 17.21 0.79
C GLN A 30 26.76 17.12 1.93
N HIS A 31 27.74 16.22 1.81
CA HIS A 31 28.82 16.12 2.80
C HIS A 31 29.74 17.33 2.83
N ALA A 32 30.03 17.92 1.67
CA ALA A 32 30.95 19.05 1.57
C ALA A 32 30.32 20.40 1.95
N THR A 33 29.05 20.60 1.66
CA THR A 33 28.39 21.90 1.77
C THR A 33 27.11 21.92 2.62
N GLY A 34 26.54 20.78 2.95
CA GLY A 34 25.23 20.64 3.54
C GLY A 34 24.07 20.83 2.56
N PHE A 35 24.35 21.11 1.28
CA PHE A 35 23.34 21.37 0.26
C PHE A 35 23.34 20.31 -0.85
N SER A 36 22.19 20.14 -1.48
CA SER A 36 22.08 19.36 -2.70
C SER A 36 22.73 20.10 -3.88
N PRO A 37 23.30 19.38 -4.87
CA PRO A 37 23.84 20.01 -6.09
C PRO A 37 22.74 20.61 -6.99
N PHE A 38 21.48 20.27 -6.75
CA PHE A 38 20.31 20.76 -7.51
C PHE A 38 19.24 21.30 -6.58
N THR A 39 18.34 22.14 -7.12
CA THR A 39 17.17 22.65 -6.40
C THR A 39 16.29 21.50 -5.94
N GLN A 40 16.02 21.43 -4.65
CA GLN A 40 15.15 20.41 -4.05
C GLN A 40 13.72 20.88 -4.01
N SER A 41 12.80 19.93 -4.20
CA SER A 41 11.39 20.15 -3.95
C SER A 41 11.13 20.05 -2.44
N VAL A 42 11.05 21.18 -1.77
CA VAL A 42 10.91 21.25 -0.31
C VAL A 42 9.48 20.93 0.17
N GLN A 43 8.47 21.18 -0.66
CA GLN A 43 7.06 20.92 -0.33
C GLN A 43 6.81 19.44 0.00
N PRO A 44 7.29 18.45 -0.79
CA PRO A 44 7.18 17.05 -0.40
C PRO A 44 7.95 16.69 0.86
N ALA A 45 9.04 17.41 1.20
CA ALA A 45 9.77 17.20 2.45
C ALA A 45 8.93 17.63 3.65
N PHE A 46 8.29 18.82 3.60
CA PHE A 46 7.35 19.26 4.63
C PHE A 46 6.13 18.34 4.75
N ALA A 47 5.58 17.89 3.62
CA ALA A 47 4.46 16.94 3.65
C ALA A 47 4.86 15.59 4.28
N LEU A 48 6.09 15.14 4.06
CA LEU A 48 6.60 13.93 4.71
C LEU A 48 6.80 14.13 6.21
N ASP A 49 7.34 15.28 6.61
CA ASP A 49 7.55 15.63 8.03
C ASP A 49 6.22 15.65 8.78
N GLU A 50 5.19 16.28 8.22
CA GLU A 50 3.84 16.28 8.77
C GLU A 50 3.25 14.88 8.85
N ALA A 51 3.35 14.08 7.77
CA ALA A 51 2.87 12.71 7.78
C ALA A 51 3.57 11.80 8.80
N LEU A 52 4.85 12.05 9.10
CA LEU A 52 5.58 11.35 10.15
C LEU A 52 5.13 11.81 11.53
N SER A 53 4.83 13.09 11.70
CA SER A 53 4.27 13.65 12.95
C SER A 53 2.89 13.08 13.24
N GLU A 54 1.99 13.07 12.26
CA GLU A 54 0.67 12.41 12.37
C GLU A 54 0.80 10.92 12.72
N LEU A 55 1.73 10.20 12.08
CA LEU A 55 1.98 8.80 12.41
C LEU A 55 2.41 8.62 13.86
N GLN A 56 3.28 9.50 14.36
CA GLN A 56 3.75 9.47 15.73
C GLN A 56 2.62 9.75 16.74
N ASP A 57 1.80 10.76 16.46
CA ASP A 57 0.65 11.14 17.28
C ASP A 57 -0.41 10.05 17.37
N GLN A 58 -0.56 9.25 16.31
CA GLN A 58 -1.43 8.09 16.25
C GLN A 58 -0.84 6.82 16.92
N GLY A 59 0.27 6.92 17.64
CA GLY A 59 0.91 5.80 18.34
C GLY A 59 1.96 5.05 17.53
N GLY A 60 2.43 5.64 16.43
CA GLY A 60 3.52 5.13 15.61
C GLY A 60 3.14 3.99 14.68
N TRP A 61 4.16 3.40 14.06
CA TRP A 61 3.98 2.35 13.05
C TRP A 61 3.36 1.05 13.61
N GLN A 62 3.59 0.76 14.89
CA GLN A 62 3.02 -0.42 15.56
C GLN A 62 1.50 -0.31 15.63
N GLN A 63 0.99 0.82 16.11
CA GLN A 63 -0.46 1.07 16.19
C GLN A 63 -1.10 1.09 14.80
N ARG A 64 -0.45 1.72 13.83
CA ARG A 64 -0.90 1.71 12.44
C ARG A 64 -0.96 0.30 11.85
N GLY A 65 0.07 -0.51 12.11
CA GLY A 65 0.12 -1.91 11.69
C GLY A 65 -0.98 -2.77 12.32
N GLU A 66 -1.31 -2.51 13.58
CA GLU A 66 -2.41 -3.22 14.27
C GLU A 66 -3.78 -2.82 13.73
N SER A 67 -4.00 -1.54 13.45
CA SER A 67 -5.23 -1.08 12.79
C SER A 67 -5.43 -1.77 11.43
N TYR A 68 -4.38 -1.85 10.62
CA TYR A 68 -4.46 -2.55 9.32
C TYR A 68 -4.76 -4.04 9.48
N ARG A 69 -4.17 -4.71 10.47
CA ARG A 69 -4.42 -6.12 10.78
C ARG A 69 -5.86 -6.34 11.23
N THR A 70 -6.39 -5.48 12.08
CA THR A 70 -7.78 -5.53 12.53
C THR A 70 -8.75 -5.41 11.37
N ARG A 71 -8.52 -4.45 10.45
CA ARG A 71 -9.32 -4.28 9.23
C ARG A 71 -9.25 -5.51 8.32
N ALA A 72 -8.04 -6.01 8.06
CA ALA A 72 -7.83 -7.20 7.25
C ALA A 72 -8.59 -8.42 7.82
N ASN A 73 -8.47 -8.64 9.12
CA ASN A 73 -9.15 -9.75 9.80
C ASN A 73 -10.67 -9.62 9.75
N LYS A 74 -11.21 -8.41 9.85
CA LYS A 74 -12.66 -8.16 9.79
C LYS A 74 -13.21 -8.46 8.39
N ILE A 75 -12.56 -7.96 7.35
CA ILE A 75 -12.91 -8.25 5.95
C ILE A 75 -12.80 -9.76 5.70
N ALA A 76 -11.73 -10.39 6.20
CA ALA A 76 -11.53 -11.83 6.07
C ALA A 76 -12.64 -12.64 6.75
N ALA A 77 -13.03 -12.25 7.95
CA ALA A 77 -14.12 -12.90 8.66
C ALA A 77 -15.43 -12.82 7.85
N THR A 78 -15.77 -11.65 7.32
CA THR A 78 -16.95 -11.44 6.47
C THR A 78 -16.90 -12.34 5.23
N LEU A 79 -15.81 -12.29 4.45
CA LEU A 79 -15.70 -13.06 3.21
C LEU A 79 -15.65 -14.58 3.46
N ASN A 80 -15.08 -15.02 4.57
CA ASN A 80 -15.07 -16.43 4.95
C ASN A 80 -16.49 -16.95 5.27
N THR A 81 -17.38 -16.15 5.89
CA THR A 81 -18.78 -16.54 6.11
C THR A 81 -19.56 -16.71 4.80
N LEU A 82 -19.09 -16.06 3.73
CA LEU A 82 -19.66 -16.11 2.38
C LEU A 82 -18.95 -17.16 1.49
N ALA A 83 -18.12 -18.01 2.09
CA ALA A 83 -17.31 -19.02 1.40
C ALA A 83 -16.35 -18.47 0.32
N VAL A 84 -16.03 -17.19 0.35
CA VAL A 84 -15.03 -16.57 -0.53
C VAL A 84 -13.65 -16.86 0.02
N LYS A 85 -12.79 -17.48 -0.79
CA LYS A 85 -11.47 -17.98 -0.35
C LYS A 85 -10.37 -16.98 -0.67
N THR A 86 -9.37 -16.92 0.18
CA THR A 86 -8.10 -16.25 -0.12
C THR A 86 -7.27 -17.05 -1.13
N LEU A 87 -6.48 -16.37 -1.95
CA LEU A 87 -5.56 -17.01 -2.90
C LEU A 87 -4.43 -17.77 -2.18
N LEU A 88 -3.93 -17.23 -1.09
CA LEU A 88 -2.86 -17.82 -0.25
C LEU A 88 -3.39 -18.12 1.16
N PRO A 89 -2.71 -18.94 1.93
CA PRO A 89 -2.97 -19.06 3.37
C PRO A 89 -2.90 -17.69 4.06
N SER A 90 -3.81 -17.42 4.98
CA SER A 90 -3.91 -16.11 5.65
C SER A 90 -2.61 -15.68 6.36
N ALA A 91 -1.83 -16.63 6.85
CA ALA A 91 -0.55 -16.37 7.52
C ALA A 91 0.55 -15.84 6.56
N GLU A 92 0.36 -15.98 5.26
CA GLU A 92 1.31 -15.51 4.24
C GLU A 92 1.02 -14.10 3.76
N TYR A 93 -0.10 -13.51 4.18
CA TYR A 93 -0.46 -12.14 3.80
C TYR A 93 0.14 -11.09 4.74
N SER A 94 0.54 -9.98 4.13
CA SER A 94 0.77 -8.74 4.88
C SER A 94 -0.56 -8.14 5.34
N CYS A 95 -0.52 -7.24 6.33
CA CYS A 95 -1.72 -6.55 6.79
C CYS A 95 -2.23 -5.45 5.83
N VAL A 96 -1.59 -5.23 4.67
CA VAL A 96 -1.90 -4.08 3.80
C VAL A 96 -2.73 -4.42 2.58
N LEU A 97 -2.61 -5.63 2.04
CA LEU A 97 -3.31 -6.04 0.82
C LEU A 97 -3.56 -7.54 0.82
N TRP A 98 -4.82 -7.96 0.63
CA TRP A 98 -5.17 -9.37 0.47
C TRP A 98 -5.82 -9.60 -0.90
N THR A 99 -5.63 -10.83 -1.39
CA THR A 99 -6.15 -11.31 -2.68
C THR A 99 -7.14 -12.44 -2.44
N TRP A 100 -8.29 -12.33 -3.07
CA TRP A 100 -9.42 -13.24 -2.92
C TRP A 100 -9.77 -13.87 -4.26
N VAL A 101 -10.14 -15.14 -4.24
CA VAL A 101 -10.60 -15.86 -5.42
C VAL A 101 -12.04 -15.44 -5.72
N LEU A 102 -12.32 -15.08 -6.98
CA LEU A 102 -13.68 -14.78 -7.41
C LEU A 102 -14.56 -16.02 -7.29
N PRO A 103 -15.73 -15.94 -6.63
CA PRO A 103 -16.67 -17.04 -6.60
C PRO A 103 -17.20 -17.39 -7.98
N GLU A 104 -17.70 -18.62 -8.15
CA GLU A 104 -18.33 -19.07 -9.39
C GLU A 104 -19.48 -18.13 -9.77
N GLY A 105 -19.57 -17.79 -11.08
CA GLY A 105 -20.57 -16.87 -11.59
C GLY A 105 -20.26 -15.38 -11.40
N TRP A 106 -19.14 -15.05 -10.78
CA TRP A 106 -18.68 -13.66 -10.62
C TRP A 106 -17.52 -13.34 -11.56
N THR A 107 -17.56 -12.11 -12.12
CA THR A 107 -16.40 -11.49 -12.78
C THR A 107 -15.91 -10.31 -11.93
N TYR A 108 -14.64 -9.95 -12.13
CA TYR A 108 -14.09 -8.78 -11.46
C TYR A 108 -14.87 -7.51 -11.80
N GLU A 109 -15.19 -7.32 -13.08
CA GLU A 109 -15.90 -6.12 -13.56
C GLU A 109 -17.27 -5.97 -12.87
N ARG A 110 -18.03 -7.06 -12.78
CA ARG A 110 -19.33 -7.05 -12.09
C ARG A 110 -19.17 -6.68 -10.62
N LEU A 111 -18.22 -7.31 -9.93
CA LEU A 111 -17.97 -7.02 -8.51
C LEU A 111 -17.49 -5.58 -8.30
N HIS A 112 -16.53 -5.13 -9.12
CA HIS A 112 -16.03 -3.77 -9.10
C HIS A 112 -17.14 -2.74 -9.30
N ASP A 113 -18.01 -2.92 -10.29
CA ASP A 113 -19.06 -1.95 -10.61
C ASP A 113 -20.12 -1.85 -9.51
N VAL A 114 -20.51 -2.98 -8.91
CA VAL A 114 -21.44 -3.00 -7.76
C VAL A 114 -20.83 -2.28 -6.56
N LEU A 115 -19.59 -2.61 -6.18
CA LEU A 115 -18.92 -1.97 -5.06
C LEU A 115 -18.65 -0.48 -5.31
N LYS A 116 -18.29 -0.11 -6.55
CA LYS A 116 -18.07 1.29 -6.95
C LYS A 116 -19.32 2.14 -6.80
N GLN A 117 -20.49 1.61 -7.12
CA GLN A 117 -21.76 2.30 -6.89
C GLN A 117 -22.03 2.57 -5.41
N GLN A 118 -21.48 1.75 -4.52
CA GLN A 118 -21.54 1.93 -3.08
C GLN A 118 -20.37 2.76 -2.50
N GLY A 119 -19.48 3.28 -3.37
CA GLY A 119 -18.36 4.15 -3.01
C GLY A 119 -17.04 3.41 -2.75
N PHE A 120 -16.95 2.11 -3.06
CA PHE A 120 -15.74 1.32 -2.85
C PHE A 120 -15.08 0.93 -4.18
N VAL A 121 -13.77 1.15 -4.28
CA VAL A 121 -12.97 0.75 -5.44
C VAL A 121 -12.02 -0.37 -5.01
N ILE A 122 -12.16 -1.51 -5.68
CA ILE A 122 -11.27 -2.67 -5.52
C ILE A 122 -10.46 -2.89 -6.80
N TYR A 123 -9.49 -3.78 -6.77
CA TYR A 123 -8.62 -4.02 -7.93
C TYR A 123 -8.62 -5.48 -8.36
N ALA A 124 -8.50 -5.72 -9.66
CA ALA A 124 -8.31 -7.04 -10.25
C ALA A 124 -6.95 -7.65 -9.85
N GLY A 125 -6.80 -8.95 -10.07
CA GLY A 125 -5.48 -9.57 -10.13
C GLY A 125 -4.58 -8.94 -11.19
N GLN A 126 -3.33 -9.39 -11.27
CA GLN A 126 -2.38 -8.96 -12.30
C GLN A 126 -2.01 -10.14 -13.20
N GLY A 127 -1.72 -9.83 -14.48
CA GLY A 127 -1.34 -10.85 -15.45
C GLY A 127 -2.40 -11.94 -15.59
N GLU A 128 -2.01 -13.19 -15.48
CA GLU A 128 -2.89 -14.36 -15.60
C GLU A 128 -3.97 -14.45 -14.50
N LEU A 129 -3.77 -13.78 -13.39
CA LEU A 129 -4.74 -13.75 -12.28
C LEU A 129 -5.84 -12.69 -12.46
N ALA A 130 -5.78 -11.85 -13.49
CA ALA A 130 -6.69 -10.71 -13.65
C ALA A 130 -8.19 -11.11 -13.67
N SER A 131 -8.51 -12.27 -14.25
CA SER A 131 -9.88 -12.76 -14.37
C SER A 131 -10.34 -13.69 -13.25
N SER A 132 -9.45 -14.09 -12.34
CA SER A 132 -9.75 -15.12 -11.34
C SER A 132 -9.74 -14.62 -9.91
N VAL A 133 -9.18 -13.43 -9.66
CA VAL A 133 -9.08 -12.89 -8.31
C VAL A 133 -9.39 -11.38 -8.26
N PHE A 134 -9.75 -10.92 -7.07
CA PHE A 134 -9.82 -9.50 -6.74
C PHE A 134 -8.97 -9.18 -5.51
N ARG A 135 -8.62 -7.90 -5.34
CA ARG A 135 -7.73 -7.45 -4.27
C ARG A 135 -8.39 -6.32 -3.48
N ILE A 136 -8.26 -6.39 -2.16
CA ILE A 136 -8.71 -5.35 -1.24
C ILE A 136 -7.50 -4.85 -0.45
N ALA A 137 -7.27 -3.53 -0.48
CA ALA A 137 -6.27 -2.86 0.34
C ALA A 137 -6.90 -2.40 1.66
N HIS A 138 -6.12 -2.49 2.73
CA HIS A 138 -6.56 -2.15 4.09
C HIS A 138 -5.87 -0.89 4.63
N MET A 139 -5.14 -0.19 3.77
CA MET A 139 -4.38 1.02 4.08
C MET A 139 -5.27 2.28 4.10
N GLY A 140 -4.71 3.35 4.61
CA GLY A 140 -5.39 4.64 4.67
C GLY A 140 -6.22 4.83 5.94
N ASP A 141 -6.98 5.91 5.98
CA ASP A 141 -7.92 6.22 7.05
C ASP A 141 -9.34 5.81 6.62
N ILE A 142 -9.65 4.54 6.82
CA ILE A 142 -10.90 3.89 6.35
C ILE A 142 -11.66 3.21 7.49
N ASP A 143 -11.36 3.50 8.75
CA ASP A 143 -11.99 2.79 9.88
C ASP A 143 -13.51 2.96 9.90
N MET A 144 -14.00 4.15 9.56
CA MET A 144 -15.43 4.44 9.50
C MET A 144 -16.16 3.71 8.35
N ASP A 145 -15.42 3.25 7.34
CA ASP A 145 -15.99 2.63 6.15
C ASP A 145 -15.92 1.10 6.15
N ILE A 146 -15.19 0.49 7.08
CA ILE A 146 -14.99 -0.98 7.12
C ILE A 146 -16.29 -1.73 7.30
N GLU A 147 -17.20 -1.28 8.16
CA GLU A 147 -18.51 -1.90 8.36
C GLU A 147 -19.36 -1.82 7.08
N ARG A 148 -19.35 -0.66 6.42
CA ARG A 148 -20.05 -0.45 5.16
C ARG A 148 -19.51 -1.35 4.06
N LEU A 149 -18.17 -1.48 3.98
CA LEU A 149 -17.52 -2.38 3.01
C LEU A 149 -17.90 -3.84 3.29
N CYS A 150 -17.88 -4.28 4.55
CA CYS A 150 -18.28 -5.64 4.92
C CYS A 150 -19.75 -5.90 4.55
N SER A 151 -20.64 -4.95 4.78
CA SER A 151 -22.07 -5.06 4.39
C SER A 151 -22.23 -5.13 2.88
N ALA A 152 -21.52 -4.26 2.13
CA ALA A 152 -21.53 -4.27 0.67
C ALA A 152 -21.03 -5.59 0.08
N LEU A 153 -19.97 -6.17 0.65
CA LEU A 153 -19.46 -7.50 0.26
C LEU A 153 -20.48 -8.60 0.57
N ALA A 154 -21.15 -8.51 1.71
CA ALA A 154 -22.21 -9.47 2.07
C ALA A 154 -23.39 -9.40 1.09
N GLU A 155 -23.82 -8.22 0.69
CA GLU A 155 -24.87 -8.03 -0.30
C GLU A 155 -24.48 -8.58 -1.70
N CYS A 156 -23.19 -8.51 -2.06
CA CYS A 156 -22.73 -9.07 -3.33
C CYS A 156 -22.77 -10.59 -3.38
N PHE A 157 -22.41 -11.27 -2.28
CA PHE A 157 -22.13 -12.70 -2.28
C PHE A 157 -23.19 -13.56 -1.53
N SER A 158 -24.28 -12.93 -1.03
CA SER A 158 -25.41 -13.63 -0.36
C SER A 158 -26.44 -14.25 -1.33
#